data_d8a5a4b5d37b1ec96e548f16a1bf2af5
#
_entry.id   d8a5a4b5d37b1ec96e548f16a1bf2af5
#
_cell.length_a   1.000
_cell.length_b   1.000
_cell.length_c   1.000
_cell.angle_alpha   90.00
_cell.angle_beta   90.00
_cell.angle_gamma   90.00
#
_symmetry.space_group_name_H-M   'P 1'
#
loop_
_entity.id
_entity.type
_entity.pdbx_description
1 polymer ?
#
loop_
_entity_poly.entity_id
_entity_poly.type
_entity_poly.pdbx_seq_one_letter_code
_entity_poly.pdbx_strand_id
1 'polypeptide(L)'
;MTNERAAPASRPAVTDVDLFSAQLGRLRFVHLRRRDVVAQAVSWAKSLQTHFWHPGEAVAPGGEDPHYDEELIGRLVATIERSEADWTVWFAAHSIVPCEVTYEELAADPPRTAQEVLDYLGLDVPPDRQLVVRHRRQADQLNADWITRFKSH
;
A
#
# COMPACT_ATOMS: atom_id res chain seq x y z
N MET A 1 17.49 44.11 -38.61
CA MET A 1 18.21 43.16 -37.72
C MET A 1 17.42 43.05 -36.43
N THR A 2 16.53 42.11 -36.40
CA THR A 2 15.63 41.85 -35.24
C THR A 2 16.33 40.88 -34.30
N ASN A 3 16.66 41.35 -33.11
CA ASN A 3 17.33 40.60 -32.07
C ASN A 3 16.27 39.76 -31.32
N GLU A 4 16.11 38.52 -31.73
CA GLU A 4 15.22 37.54 -31.08
C GLU A 4 15.89 37.07 -29.80
N ARG A 5 15.48 37.66 -28.67
CA ARG A 5 15.89 37.24 -27.35
C ARG A 5 15.23 35.88 -27.05
N ALA A 6 16.02 34.82 -27.10
CA ALA A 6 15.59 33.50 -26.63
C ALA A 6 15.13 33.60 -25.15
N ALA A 7 13.90 33.17 -24.89
CA ALA A 7 13.38 33.09 -23.54
C ALA A 7 14.25 32.12 -22.73
N PRO A 8 14.55 32.42 -21.45
CA PRO A 8 15.31 31.50 -20.60
C PRO A 8 14.53 30.19 -20.45
N ALA A 9 15.16 29.05 -20.74
CA ALA A 9 14.61 27.73 -20.50
C ALA A 9 14.21 27.64 -19.02
N SER A 10 12.94 27.37 -18.77
CA SER A 10 12.43 27.17 -17.41
C SER A 10 13.23 26.05 -16.75
N ARG A 11 13.86 26.33 -15.61
CA ARG A 11 14.50 25.30 -14.80
C ARG A 11 13.44 24.26 -14.47
N PRO A 12 13.74 22.95 -14.65
CA PRO A 12 12.80 21.90 -14.23
C PRO A 12 12.48 22.11 -12.73
N ALA A 13 11.21 22.00 -12.38
CA ALA A 13 10.80 22.07 -10.99
C ALA A 13 11.47 20.92 -10.22
N VAL A 14 12.12 21.24 -9.11
CA VAL A 14 12.70 20.23 -8.21
C VAL A 14 11.56 19.42 -7.63
N THR A 15 11.59 18.12 -7.82
CA THR A 15 10.56 17.21 -7.27
C THR A 15 10.90 16.79 -5.84
N ASP A 16 9.91 16.29 -5.10
CA ASP A 16 10.14 15.71 -3.75
C ASP A 16 11.16 14.56 -3.80
N VAL A 17 11.14 13.77 -4.90
CA VAL A 17 12.11 12.67 -5.11
C VAL A 17 13.53 13.22 -5.24
N ASP A 18 13.72 14.34 -5.95
CA ASP A 18 15.03 14.97 -6.07
C ASP A 18 15.53 15.48 -4.72
N LEU A 19 14.65 16.09 -3.93
CA LEU A 19 14.97 16.57 -2.59
C LEU A 19 15.36 15.42 -1.66
N PHE A 20 14.57 14.36 -1.62
CA PHE A 20 14.89 13.17 -0.80
C PHE A 20 16.17 12.49 -1.26
N SER A 21 16.39 12.35 -2.58
CA SER A 21 17.61 11.75 -3.11
C SER A 21 18.86 12.57 -2.79
N ALA A 22 18.75 13.90 -2.77
CA ALA A 22 19.85 14.78 -2.40
C ALA A 22 20.22 14.68 -0.91
N GLN A 23 19.24 14.39 -0.03
CA GLN A 23 19.45 14.31 1.41
C GLN A 23 19.78 12.90 1.90
N LEU A 24 19.15 11.88 1.32
CA LEU A 24 19.20 10.49 1.80
C LEU A 24 20.02 9.59 0.87
N GLY A 25 20.47 10.10 -0.28
CA GLY A 25 21.19 9.32 -1.29
C GLY A 25 20.23 8.49 -2.16
N ARG A 26 20.69 7.30 -2.57
CA ARG A 26 19.91 6.45 -3.49
C ARG A 26 18.64 5.91 -2.82
N LEU A 27 17.50 6.32 -3.33
CA LEU A 27 16.20 5.82 -2.89
C LEU A 27 15.84 4.49 -3.61
N ARG A 28 15.18 3.62 -2.87
CA ARG A 28 14.55 2.41 -3.39
C ARG A 28 13.10 2.38 -2.90
N PHE A 29 12.18 2.00 -3.77
CA PHE A 29 10.74 2.03 -3.50
C PHE A 29 10.19 0.62 -3.47
N VAL A 30 9.45 0.30 -2.43
CA VAL A 30 8.68 -0.95 -2.32
C VAL A 30 7.21 -0.57 -2.39
N HIS A 31 6.48 -1.14 -3.35
CA HIS A 31 5.05 -0.92 -3.53
C HIS A 31 4.28 -2.15 -3.06
N LEU A 32 3.73 -2.06 -1.86
CA LEU A 32 2.87 -3.11 -1.30
C LEU A 32 1.42 -2.83 -1.67
N ARG A 33 0.80 -3.77 -2.38
CA ARG A 33 -0.60 -3.67 -2.80
C ARG A 33 -1.37 -4.96 -2.53
N ARG A 34 -2.68 -4.91 -2.65
CA ARG A 34 -3.54 -6.10 -2.54
C ARG A 34 -4.29 -6.32 -3.85
N ARG A 35 -4.22 -7.56 -4.40
CA ARG A 35 -4.90 -7.91 -5.66
C ARG A 35 -6.42 -7.90 -5.50
N ASP A 36 -6.94 -8.42 -4.39
CA ASP A 36 -8.37 -8.40 -4.08
C ASP A 36 -8.75 -7.07 -3.39
N VAL A 37 -9.08 -6.06 -4.22
CA VAL A 37 -9.48 -4.72 -3.79
C VAL A 37 -10.74 -4.76 -2.94
N VAL A 38 -11.71 -5.62 -3.27
CA VAL A 38 -12.95 -5.78 -2.49
C VAL A 38 -12.62 -6.31 -1.09
N ALA A 39 -11.76 -7.31 -0.99
CA ALA A 39 -11.33 -7.83 0.30
C ALA A 39 -10.55 -6.79 1.13
N GLN A 40 -9.82 -5.89 0.48
CA GLN A 40 -9.16 -4.76 1.15
C GLN A 40 -10.19 -3.76 1.68
N ALA A 41 -11.17 -3.37 0.85
CA ALA A 41 -12.22 -2.42 1.20
C ALA A 41 -13.09 -2.94 2.34
N VAL A 42 -13.48 -4.22 2.32
CA VAL A 42 -14.24 -4.87 3.40
C VAL A 42 -13.46 -4.85 4.71
N SER A 43 -12.18 -5.21 4.68
CA SER A 43 -11.32 -5.15 5.87
C SER A 43 -11.20 -3.72 6.41
N TRP A 44 -11.07 -2.75 5.54
CA TRP A 44 -10.99 -1.33 5.90
C TRP A 44 -12.32 -0.82 6.49
N ALA A 45 -13.45 -1.12 5.84
CA ALA A 45 -14.78 -0.74 6.34
C ALA A 45 -15.02 -1.26 7.76
N LYS A 46 -14.67 -2.52 8.02
CA LYS A 46 -14.75 -3.12 9.35
C LYS A 46 -13.86 -2.40 10.36
N SER A 47 -12.62 -2.09 10.01
CA SER A 47 -11.69 -1.39 10.90
C SER A 47 -12.17 0.02 11.24
N LEU A 48 -12.81 0.72 10.30
CA LEU A 48 -13.42 2.04 10.54
C LEU A 48 -14.56 1.99 11.55
N GLN A 49 -15.40 0.94 11.50
CA GLN A 49 -16.54 0.77 12.39
C GLN A 49 -16.13 0.33 13.79
N THR A 50 -15.16 -0.60 13.88
CA THR A 50 -14.75 -1.18 15.16
C THR A 50 -13.63 -0.44 15.86
N HIS A 51 -12.98 0.53 15.16
CA HIS A 51 -11.74 1.16 15.60
C HIS A 51 -10.62 0.18 15.94
N PHE A 52 -10.71 -1.03 15.39
CA PHE A 52 -9.75 -2.10 15.61
C PHE A 52 -8.83 -2.26 14.40
N TRP A 53 -7.54 -1.95 14.60
CA TRP A 53 -6.54 -1.96 13.53
C TRP A 53 -5.51 -3.09 13.68
N HIS A 54 -5.22 -3.51 14.91
CA HIS A 54 -4.19 -4.53 15.17
C HIS A 54 -4.64 -5.60 16.15
N PRO A 55 -4.21 -6.88 15.95
CA PRO A 55 -4.43 -7.95 16.91
C PRO A 55 -3.78 -7.62 18.26
N GLY A 56 -4.52 -7.76 19.35
CA GLY A 56 -4.03 -7.50 20.70
C GLY A 56 -4.29 -6.08 21.22
N GLU A 57 -4.81 -5.17 20.39
CA GLU A 57 -5.38 -3.93 20.91
C GLU A 57 -6.71 -4.24 21.61
N ALA A 58 -6.93 -3.60 22.77
CA ALA A 58 -8.26 -3.60 23.36
C ALA A 58 -9.21 -2.86 22.40
N VAL A 59 -10.42 -3.39 22.19
CA VAL A 59 -11.46 -2.69 21.42
C VAL A 59 -11.56 -1.29 22.00
N ALA A 60 -11.30 -0.27 21.17
CA ALA A 60 -11.33 1.11 21.65
C ALA A 60 -12.73 1.43 22.18
N PRO A 61 -12.85 2.18 23.29
CA PRO A 61 -14.14 2.61 23.79
C PRO A 61 -14.87 3.40 22.69
N GLY A 62 -16.05 2.94 22.27
CA GLY A 62 -16.87 3.59 21.24
C GLY A 62 -16.86 2.92 19.86
N GLY A 63 -16.18 1.77 19.68
CA GLY A 63 -16.36 0.95 18.48
C GLY A 63 -17.76 0.34 18.46
N GLU A 64 -18.42 0.37 17.29
CA GLU A 64 -19.72 -0.26 17.08
C GLU A 64 -19.56 -1.71 16.67
N ASP A 65 -20.62 -2.52 16.86
CA ASP A 65 -20.66 -3.84 16.26
C ASP A 65 -20.60 -3.71 14.73
N PRO A 66 -19.68 -4.44 14.05
CA PRO A 66 -19.51 -4.29 12.62
C PRO A 66 -20.77 -4.72 11.87
N HIS A 67 -21.28 -3.87 10.98
CA HIS A 67 -22.43 -4.11 10.15
C HIS A 67 -22.09 -3.92 8.66
N TYR A 68 -22.79 -4.65 7.79
CA TYR A 68 -22.58 -4.56 6.35
C TYR A 68 -23.08 -3.21 5.81
N ASP A 69 -22.18 -2.42 5.24
CA ASP A 69 -22.46 -1.16 4.59
C ASP A 69 -21.90 -1.18 3.15
N GLU A 70 -22.79 -1.45 2.19
CA GLU A 70 -22.45 -1.57 0.78
C GLU A 70 -21.91 -0.26 0.19
N GLU A 71 -22.50 0.86 0.59
CA GLU A 71 -22.10 2.18 0.10
C GLU A 71 -20.71 2.55 0.59
N LEU A 72 -20.40 2.30 1.87
CA LEU A 72 -19.08 2.50 2.41
C LEU A 72 -18.04 1.62 1.70
N ILE A 73 -18.34 0.33 1.51
CA ILE A 73 -17.45 -0.59 0.81
C ILE A 73 -17.20 -0.10 -0.62
N GLY A 74 -18.23 0.29 -1.34
CA GLY A 74 -18.11 0.83 -2.70
C GLY A 74 -17.24 2.09 -2.79
N ARG A 75 -17.40 3.02 -1.85
CA ARG A 75 -16.55 4.22 -1.76
C ARG A 75 -15.08 3.84 -1.49
N LEU A 76 -14.85 2.87 -0.63
CA LEU A 76 -13.49 2.41 -0.32
C LEU A 76 -12.84 1.68 -1.50
N VAL A 77 -13.59 0.86 -2.25
CA VAL A 77 -13.11 0.26 -3.51
C VAL A 77 -12.64 1.34 -4.46
N ALA A 78 -13.50 2.32 -4.75
CA ALA A 78 -13.15 3.42 -5.65
C ALA A 78 -11.94 4.25 -5.15
N THR A 79 -11.80 4.40 -3.84
CA THR A 79 -10.65 5.10 -3.24
C THR A 79 -9.36 4.32 -3.42
N ILE A 80 -9.39 3.00 -3.19
CA ILE A 80 -8.22 2.13 -3.37
C ILE A 80 -7.79 2.11 -4.84
N GLU A 81 -8.72 1.90 -5.77
CA GLU A 81 -8.43 1.87 -7.21
C GLU A 81 -7.82 3.19 -7.70
N ARG A 82 -8.35 4.32 -7.24
CA ARG A 82 -7.79 5.64 -7.57
C ARG A 82 -6.38 5.79 -7.02
N SER A 83 -6.15 5.41 -5.75
CA SER A 83 -4.83 5.48 -5.14
C SER A 83 -3.80 4.62 -5.88
N GLU A 84 -4.17 3.41 -6.32
CA GLU A 84 -3.30 2.54 -7.12
C GLU A 84 -2.96 3.16 -8.48
N ALA A 85 -3.96 3.78 -9.14
CA ALA A 85 -3.75 4.49 -10.39
C ALA A 85 -2.82 5.70 -10.20
N ASP A 86 -3.01 6.48 -9.13
CA ASP A 86 -2.18 7.64 -8.80
C ASP A 86 -0.71 7.22 -8.54
N TRP A 87 -0.48 6.13 -7.82
CA TRP A 87 0.86 5.57 -7.62
C TRP A 87 1.51 5.14 -8.94
N THR A 88 0.75 4.47 -9.81
CA THR A 88 1.24 4.05 -11.13
C THR A 88 1.70 5.25 -11.96
N VAL A 89 0.88 6.31 -12.00
CA VAL A 89 1.20 7.55 -12.70
C VAL A 89 2.43 8.23 -12.07
N TRP A 90 2.50 8.27 -10.75
CA TRP A 90 3.60 8.90 -10.03
C TRP A 90 4.93 8.17 -10.27
N PHE A 91 4.97 6.84 -10.18
CA PHE A 91 6.17 6.06 -10.48
C PHE A 91 6.64 6.28 -11.93
N ALA A 92 5.69 6.27 -12.88
CA ALA A 92 6.02 6.50 -14.29
C ALA A 92 6.59 7.91 -14.52
N ALA A 93 5.99 8.94 -13.92
CA ALA A 93 6.44 10.34 -14.04
C ALA A 93 7.85 10.56 -13.50
N HIS A 94 8.28 9.76 -12.52
CA HIS A 94 9.62 9.85 -11.92
C HIS A 94 10.59 8.78 -12.44
N SER A 95 10.19 8.01 -13.47
CA SER A 95 11.00 6.89 -14.01
C SER A 95 11.45 5.89 -12.94
N ILE A 96 10.58 5.64 -11.95
CA ILE A 96 10.82 4.73 -10.85
C ILE A 96 10.20 3.37 -11.17
N VAL A 97 10.99 2.31 -11.02
CA VAL A 97 10.52 0.93 -11.04
C VAL A 97 10.57 0.41 -9.60
N PRO A 98 9.43 0.36 -8.89
CA PRO A 98 9.40 -0.14 -7.52
C PRO A 98 9.56 -1.66 -7.47
N CYS A 99 9.99 -2.20 -6.34
CA CYS A 99 9.78 -3.60 -6.02
C CYS A 99 8.31 -3.80 -5.68
N GLU A 100 7.58 -4.49 -6.54
CA GLU A 100 6.18 -4.79 -6.28
C GLU A 100 6.05 -6.00 -5.35
N VAL A 101 5.24 -5.84 -4.30
CA VAL A 101 4.89 -6.90 -3.36
C VAL A 101 3.38 -6.95 -3.24
N THR A 102 2.78 -8.13 -3.31
CA THR A 102 1.35 -8.25 -3.05
C THR A 102 1.09 -8.82 -1.65
N TYR A 103 -0.03 -8.39 -1.06
CA TYR A 103 -0.48 -8.96 0.22
C TYR A 103 -0.65 -10.48 0.14
N GLU A 104 -1.10 -10.98 -1.01
CA GLU A 104 -1.33 -12.41 -1.23
C GLU A 104 -0.01 -13.20 -1.20
N GLU A 105 1.06 -12.69 -1.81
CA GLU A 105 2.41 -13.28 -1.75
C GLU A 105 2.98 -13.21 -0.34
N LEU A 106 2.87 -12.05 0.29
CA LEU A 106 3.29 -11.87 1.68
C LEU A 106 2.54 -12.79 2.63
N ALA A 107 1.24 -13.00 2.43
CA ALA A 107 0.43 -13.87 3.28
C ALA A 107 0.68 -15.36 3.03
N ALA A 108 1.10 -15.73 1.82
CA ALA A 108 1.42 -17.11 1.46
C ALA A 108 2.77 -17.57 2.02
N ASP A 109 3.79 -16.72 1.90
CA ASP A 109 5.16 -17.01 2.38
C ASP A 109 5.83 -15.71 2.87
N PRO A 110 5.54 -15.27 4.11
CA PRO A 110 6.10 -14.04 4.64
C PRO A 110 7.63 -14.03 4.73
N PRO A 111 8.32 -15.12 5.14
CA PRO A 111 9.78 -15.11 5.21
C PRO A 111 10.44 -14.95 3.83
N ARG A 112 9.92 -15.64 2.81
CA ARG A 112 10.43 -15.55 1.44
C ARG A 112 10.21 -14.14 0.89
N THR A 113 8.99 -13.60 0.99
CA THR A 113 8.66 -12.26 0.48
C THR A 113 9.50 -11.19 1.18
N ALA A 114 9.68 -11.31 2.49
CA ALA A 114 10.56 -10.38 3.22
C ALA A 114 12.02 -10.48 2.76
N GLN A 115 12.53 -11.69 2.49
CA GLN A 115 13.89 -11.87 1.96
C GLN A 115 14.04 -11.22 0.58
N GLU A 116 13.08 -11.41 -0.33
CA GLU A 116 13.09 -10.78 -1.66
C GLU A 116 13.13 -9.24 -1.57
N VAL A 117 12.40 -8.65 -0.61
CA VAL A 117 12.45 -7.21 -0.36
C VAL A 117 13.82 -6.78 0.19
N LEU A 118 14.39 -7.52 1.12
CA LEU A 118 15.71 -7.23 1.68
C LEU A 118 16.80 -7.32 0.61
N ASP A 119 16.76 -8.34 -0.24
CA ASP A 119 17.67 -8.49 -1.38
C ASP A 119 17.56 -7.31 -2.34
N TYR A 120 16.33 -6.89 -2.67
CA TYR A 120 16.09 -5.70 -3.47
C TYR A 120 16.67 -4.43 -2.81
N LEU A 121 16.54 -4.29 -1.50
CA LEU A 121 17.09 -3.15 -0.76
C LEU A 121 18.62 -3.23 -0.61
N GLY A 122 19.22 -4.39 -0.89
CA GLY A 122 20.65 -4.65 -0.68
C GLY A 122 21.00 -4.73 0.80
N LEU A 123 20.08 -5.29 1.60
CA LEU A 123 20.26 -5.48 3.04
C LEU A 123 20.46 -6.97 3.34
N ASP A 124 21.56 -7.30 3.97
CA ASP A 124 21.84 -8.66 4.42
C ASP A 124 21.18 -8.92 5.77
N VAL A 125 20.52 -10.07 5.89
CA VAL A 125 20.05 -10.57 7.18
C VAL A 125 21.22 -11.32 7.85
N PRO A 126 21.62 -10.92 9.06
CA PRO A 126 22.63 -11.67 9.79
C PRO A 126 22.22 -13.14 9.96
N PRO A 127 23.15 -14.11 9.80
CA PRO A 127 22.83 -15.54 9.77
C PRO A 127 22.24 -16.07 11.09
N ASP A 128 22.38 -15.33 12.18
CA ASP A 128 21.81 -15.61 13.50
C ASP A 128 20.40 -15.05 13.68
N ARG A 129 19.90 -14.25 12.72
CA ARG A 129 18.54 -13.69 12.74
C ARG A 129 17.61 -14.48 11.85
N GLN A 130 16.54 -15.00 12.47
CA GLN A 130 15.42 -15.57 11.73
C GLN A 130 14.32 -14.53 11.54
N LEU A 131 13.75 -14.49 10.32
CA LEU A 131 12.56 -13.70 10.05
C LEU A 131 11.36 -14.36 10.73
N VAL A 132 10.92 -13.79 11.84
CA VAL A 132 9.79 -14.31 12.63
C VAL A 132 8.50 -13.64 12.24
N VAL A 133 7.54 -14.43 11.76
CA VAL A 133 6.18 -13.96 11.47
C VAL A 133 5.43 -13.77 12.76
N ARG A 134 5.17 -12.52 13.16
CA ARG A 134 4.43 -12.17 14.39
C ARG A 134 2.94 -11.95 14.17
N HIS A 135 2.53 -11.72 12.93
CA HIS A 135 1.15 -11.42 12.59
C HIS A 135 0.46 -12.63 11.96
N ARG A 136 -0.72 -12.99 12.47
CA ARG A 136 -1.59 -13.99 11.86
C ARG A 136 -2.63 -13.27 10.99
N ARG A 137 -2.97 -13.89 9.85
CA ARG A 137 -4.06 -13.43 8.99
C ARG A 137 -5.35 -13.34 9.79
N GLN A 138 -6.00 -12.17 9.80
CA GLN A 138 -7.31 -11.93 10.41
C GLN A 138 -8.47 -12.16 9.42
N ALA A 139 -8.37 -13.18 8.56
CA ALA A 139 -9.51 -13.54 7.74
C ALA A 139 -10.54 -14.23 8.67
N ASP A 140 -11.61 -13.53 8.98
CA ASP A 140 -12.75 -14.10 9.69
C ASP A 140 -13.93 -14.36 8.74
N GLN A 141 -14.90 -15.15 9.20
CA GLN A 141 -16.08 -15.52 8.44
C GLN A 141 -16.89 -14.29 8.01
N LEU A 142 -16.97 -13.27 8.87
CA LEU A 142 -17.68 -12.02 8.58
C LEU A 142 -17.13 -11.30 7.35
N ASN A 143 -15.80 -11.22 7.23
CA ASN A 143 -15.18 -10.63 6.05
C ASN A 143 -15.51 -11.44 4.78
N ALA A 144 -15.48 -12.77 4.85
CA ALA A 144 -15.81 -13.64 3.72
C ALA A 144 -17.27 -13.45 3.27
N ASP A 145 -18.20 -13.35 4.23
CA ASP A 145 -19.62 -13.13 3.96
C ASP A 145 -19.87 -11.78 3.31
N TRP A 146 -19.24 -10.71 3.79
CA TRP A 146 -19.35 -9.37 3.21
C TRP A 146 -18.76 -9.28 1.81
N ILE A 147 -17.59 -9.92 1.57
CA ILE A 147 -16.98 -9.99 0.24
C ILE A 147 -17.91 -10.71 -0.74
N THR A 148 -18.47 -11.85 -0.34
CA THR A 148 -19.39 -12.63 -1.16
C THR A 148 -20.64 -11.82 -1.48
N ARG A 149 -21.23 -11.17 -0.48
CA ARG A 149 -22.42 -10.33 -0.64
C ARG A 149 -22.16 -9.18 -1.60
N PHE A 150 -21.04 -8.47 -1.45
CA PHE A 150 -20.70 -7.33 -2.30
C PHE A 150 -20.44 -7.74 -3.76
N LYS A 151 -19.80 -8.89 -4.00
CA LYS A 151 -19.53 -9.40 -5.36
C LYS A 151 -20.77 -9.99 -6.05
N SER A 152 -21.88 -10.17 -5.34
CA SER A 152 -23.13 -10.73 -5.89
C SER A 152 -24.08 -9.66 -6.44
N HIS A 153 -23.76 -8.40 -6.28
CA HIS A 153 -24.46 -7.23 -6.80
C HIS A 153 -23.68 -6.57 -7.92
#